data_64d2368c62dd1681e18c96a14b5ba61d
#
_entry.id   64d2368c62dd1681e18c96a14b5ba61d
#
_cell.length_a   1.000
_cell.length_b   1.000
_cell.length_c   1.000
_cell.angle_alpha   90.00
_cell.angle_beta   90.00
_cell.angle_gamma   90.00
#
_symmetry.space_group_name_H-M   'P 1'
#
loop_
_entity.id
_entity.type
_entity.pdbx_description
1 polymer ?
#
loop_
_entity_poly.entity_id
_entity_poly.type
_entity_poly.pdbx_seq_one_letter_code
_entity_poly.pdbx_strand_id
1 'polypeptide(L)'
;MSRTRALLERSPTAWGVGLALLGAIFFSGKAIVVKLAYAYPVDASTLLAMRMLLSLPLFLGALIFTVLREKNAAKMTAKDYGLITLAGLLGYYLASLFDFMGLQYITAGLERLILFTYPSIVLLIACIIKHQWPQPWQLVCMALSYVGLAVVYGHETVLVGDNTALGVVLVFVSAICYASYLIVGERLLKRLGTIRVTAMATLVSAAAILIQINLQQPL
;
A
#
# COMPACT_ATOMS: atom_id res chain seq x y z
N MET A 1 -36.28 -14.36 -18.58
CA MET A 1 -35.28 -13.55 -17.88
C MET A 1 -34.57 -14.46 -16.90
N SER A 2 -33.29 -14.77 -17.13
CA SER A 2 -32.61 -15.93 -16.56
C SER A 2 -32.21 -15.74 -15.10
N ARG A 3 -32.29 -16.86 -14.34
CA ARG A 3 -31.79 -16.98 -12.94
C ARG A 3 -30.38 -16.39 -12.72
N THR A 4 -29.56 -16.35 -13.77
CA THR A 4 -28.21 -15.76 -13.75
C THR A 4 -28.19 -14.24 -13.55
N ARG A 5 -29.19 -13.49 -14.07
CA ARG A 5 -29.30 -12.04 -13.81
C ARG A 5 -29.71 -11.75 -12.37
N ALA A 6 -30.62 -12.56 -11.80
CA ALA A 6 -31.05 -12.41 -10.41
C ALA A 6 -29.95 -12.76 -9.38
N LEU A 7 -28.97 -13.62 -9.74
CA LEU A 7 -27.81 -13.92 -8.90
C LEU A 7 -26.76 -12.82 -8.98
N LEU A 8 -26.63 -12.11 -10.09
CA LEU A 8 -25.73 -10.96 -10.27
C LEU A 8 -26.25 -9.69 -9.56
N GLU A 9 -27.59 -9.55 -9.42
CA GLU A 9 -28.18 -8.45 -8.66
C GLU A 9 -28.13 -8.67 -7.13
N ARG A 10 -27.87 -9.90 -6.68
CA ARG A 10 -27.97 -10.28 -5.26
C ARG A 10 -26.71 -10.05 -4.43
N SER A 11 -25.55 -9.70 -5.00
CA SER A 11 -24.38 -9.44 -4.16
C SER A 11 -23.25 -8.63 -4.80
N PRO A 12 -23.39 -7.33 -5.06
CA PRO A 12 -22.21 -6.49 -5.32
C PRO A 12 -21.23 -6.54 -4.15
N THR A 13 -21.73 -6.78 -2.93
CA THR A 13 -20.94 -6.96 -1.71
C THR A 13 -20.12 -8.26 -1.72
N ALA A 14 -20.68 -9.40 -2.16
CA ALA A 14 -19.96 -10.68 -2.18
C ALA A 14 -18.82 -10.68 -3.19
N TRP A 15 -19.03 -10.11 -4.38
CA TRP A 15 -17.96 -9.92 -5.36
C TRP A 15 -16.86 -8.98 -4.85
N GLY A 16 -17.25 -7.88 -4.17
CA GLY A 16 -16.32 -6.96 -3.54
C GLY A 16 -15.48 -7.63 -2.45
N VAL A 17 -16.09 -8.44 -1.60
CA VAL A 17 -15.41 -9.23 -0.57
C VAL A 17 -14.47 -10.26 -1.20
N GLY A 18 -14.91 -10.98 -2.25
CA GLY A 18 -14.07 -11.95 -2.96
C GLY A 18 -12.82 -11.30 -3.58
N LEU A 19 -12.97 -10.16 -4.24
CA LEU A 19 -11.84 -9.39 -4.79
C LEU A 19 -10.91 -8.85 -3.70
N ALA A 20 -11.46 -8.40 -2.58
CA ALA A 20 -10.66 -7.93 -1.44
C ALA A 20 -9.85 -9.06 -0.82
N LEU A 21 -10.43 -10.25 -0.64
CA LEU A 21 -9.72 -11.43 -0.16
C LEU A 21 -8.60 -11.86 -1.11
N LEU A 22 -8.89 -11.90 -2.41
CA LEU A 22 -7.89 -12.22 -3.42
C LEU A 22 -6.74 -11.20 -3.41
N GLY A 23 -7.06 -9.90 -3.33
CA GLY A 23 -6.07 -8.84 -3.18
C GLY A 23 -5.23 -8.98 -1.92
N ALA A 24 -5.82 -9.36 -0.79
CA ALA A 24 -5.11 -9.60 0.46
C ALA A 24 -4.13 -10.79 0.36
N ILE A 25 -4.53 -11.88 -0.31
CA ILE A 25 -3.67 -13.03 -0.58
C ILE A 25 -2.45 -12.63 -1.42
N PHE A 26 -2.66 -11.93 -2.54
CA PHE A 26 -1.56 -11.44 -3.38
C PHE A 26 -0.67 -10.43 -2.64
N PHE A 27 -1.26 -9.55 -1.86
CA PHE A 27 -0.51 -8.61 -1.04
C PHE A 27 0.33 -9.32 0.02
N SER A 28 -0.20 -10.38 0.63
CA SER A 28 0.55 -11.20 1.59
C SER A 28 1.78 -11.86 0.96
N GLY A 29 1.68 -12.37 -0.27
CA GLY A 29 2.81 -12.97 -0.99
C GLY A 29 3.91 -11.98 -1.41
N LYS A 30 3.62 -10.67 -1.43
CA LYS A 30 4.57 -9.64 -1.91
C LYS A 30 5.94 -9.71 -1.24
N ALA A 31 5.98 -9.78 0.08
CA ALA A 31 7.23 -9.77 0.84
C ALA A 31 8.10 -11.01 0.56
N ILE A 32 7.47 -12.17 0.37
CA ILE A 32 8.16 -13.41 0.01
C ILE A 32 8.79 -13.27 -1.38
N VAL A 33 8.04 -12.78 -2.37
CA VAL A 33 8.55 -12.59 -3.73
C VAL A 33 9.72 -11.60 -3.75
N VAL A 34 9.62 -10.48 -3.03
CA VAL A 34 10.70 -9.50 -2.90
C VAL A 34 11.92 -10.12 -2.25
N LYS A 35 11.73 -10.91 -1.19
CA LYS A 35 12.84 -11.58 -0.50
C LYS A 35 13.53 -12.62 -1.39
N LEU A 36 12.77 -13.35 -2.21
CA LEU A 36 13.33 -14.27 -3.21
C LEU A 36 14.11 -13.53 -4.30
N ALA A 37 13.64 -12.36 -4.72
CA ALA A 37 14.33 -11.53 -5.71
C ALA A 37 15.71 -11.06 -5.18
N TYR A 38 15.86 -10.85 -3.87
CA TYR A 38 17.16 -10.49 -3.28
C TYR A 38 18.17 -11.65 -3.21
N ALA A 39 17.79 -12.87 -3.62
CA ALA A 39 18.78 -13.92 -3.91
C ALA A 39 19.65 -13.60 -5.16
N TYR A 40 19.19 -12.66 -5.98
CA TYR A 40 19.93 -12.12 -7.12
C TYR A 40 20.52 -10.75 -6.75
N PRO A 41 21.58 -10.28 -7.42
CA PRO A 41 22.21 -8.99 -7.14
C PRO A 41 21.35 -7.82 -7.66
N VAL A 42 20.19 -7.61 -7.02
CA VAL A 42 19.22 -6.55 -7.37
C VAL A 42 19.00 -5.66 -6.15
N ASP A 43 19.11 -4.36 -6.34
CA ASP A 43 18.83 -3.36 -5.30
C ASP A 43 17.33 -3.05 -5.18
N ALA A 44 16.93 -2.44 -4.05
CA ALA A 44 15.55 -2.11 -3.75
C ALA A 44 14.93 -1.15 -4.78
N SER A 45 15.71 -0.18 -5.26
CA SER A 45 15.27 0.82 -6.24
C SER A 45 14.95 0.18 -7.58
N THR A 46 15.84 -0.67 -8.08
CA THR A 46 15.64 -1.41 -9.35
C THR A 46 14.44 -2.35 -9.26
N LEU A 47 14.30 -3.08 -8.15
CA LEU A 47 13.17 -3.99 -7.96
C LEU A 47 11.83 -3.21 -7.90
N LEU A 48 11.83 -2.06 -7.23
CA LEU A 48 10.66 -1.19 -7.18
C LEU A 48 10.32 -0.64 -8.57
N ALA A 49 11.32 -0.22 -9.34
CA ALA A 49 11.09 0.27 -10.71
C ALA A 49 10.54 -0.81 -11.63
N MET A 50 11.10 -2.01 -11.60
CA MET A 50 10.58 -3.14 -12.37
C MET A 50 9.11 -3.41 -12.03
N ARG A 51 8.76 -3.42 -10.73
CA ARG A 51 7.37 -3.58 -10.30
C ARG A 51 6.46 -2.47 -10.84
N MET A 52 6.91 -1.21 -10.77
CA MET A 52 6.13 -0.08 -11.26
C MET A 52 5.96 -0.11 -12.77
N LEU A 53 7.02 -0.41 -13.53
CA LEU A 53 6.97 -0.53 -14.98
C LEU A 53 6.04 -1.65 -15.45
N LEU A 54 6.06 -2.81 -14.80
CA LEU A 54 5.16 -3.93 -15.11
C LEU A 54 3.69 -3.61 -14.82
N SER A 55 3.42 -2.83 -13.78
CA SER A 55 2.05 -2.43 -13.40
C SER A 55 1.54 -1.24 -14.20
N LEU A 56 2.42 -0.41 -14.77
CA LEU A 56 2.08 0.84 -15.45
C LEU A 56 1.08 0.67 -16.59
N PRO A 57 1.22 -0.30 -17.54
CA PRO A 57 0.25 -0.47 -18.63
C PRO A 57 -1.14 -0.83 -18.11
N LEU A 58 -1.25 -1.60 -17.03
CA LEU A 58 -2.53 -1.97 -16.42
C LEU A 58 -3.23 -0.76 -15.82
N PHE A 59 -2.51 0.05 -15.04
CA PHE A 59 -3.06 1.25 -14.42
C PHE A 59 -3.36 2.36 -15.44
N LEU A 60 -2.53 2.50 -16.47
CA LEU A 60 -2.78 3.43 -17.57
C LEU A 60 -4.03 3.03 -18.34
N GLY A 61 -4.18 1.74 -18.68
CA GLY A 61 -5.37 1.21 -19.33
C GLY A 61 -6.63 1.39 -18.48
N ALA A 62 -6.56 1.12 -17.18
CA ALA A 62 -7.66 1.34 -16.24
C ALA A 62 -8.04 2.82 -16.15
N LEU A 63 -7.06 3.74 -16.14
CA LEU A 63 -7.31 5.19 -16.13
C LEU A 63 -8.02 5.63 -17.41
N ILE A 64 -7.50 5.23 -18.58
CA ILE A 64 -8.08 5.57 -19.89
C ILE A 64 -9.51 5.04 -19.97
N PHE A 65 -9.73 3.77 -19.59
CA PHE A 65 -11.05 3.16 -19.60
C PHE A 65 -12.05 3.92 -18.71
N THR A 66 -11.62 4.30 -17.50
CA THR A 66 -12.45 5.05 -16.55
C THR A 66 -12.79 6.44 -17.09
N VAL A 67 -11.80 7.17 -17.62
CA VAL A 67 -12.00 8.51 -18.19
C VAL A 67 -12.94 8.47 -19.40
N LEU A 68 -12.82 7.47 -20.26
CA LEU A 68 -13.69 7.33 -21.45
C LEU A 68 -15.14 6.93 -21.08
N ARG A 69 -15.34 6.20 -20.01
CA ARG A 69 -16.67 5.72 -19.58
C ARG A 69 -17.44 6.72 -18.70
N GLU A 70 -16.74 7.49 -17.88
CA GLU A 70 -17.35 8.43 -16.94
C GLU A 70 -17.62 9.78 -17.61
N LYS A 71 -18.72 9.89 -18.37
CA LYS A 71 -19.15 11.16 -19.00
C LYS A 71 -19.42 12.30 -18.00
N ASN A 72 -19.71 11.98 -16.73
CA ASN A 72 -20.01 12.92 -15.64
C ASN A 72 -18.98 12.83 -14.50
N ALA A 73 -17.72 12.51 -14.81
CA ALA A 73 -16.69 12.47 -13.79
C ALA A 73 -16.56 13.80 -13.04
N ALA A 74 -16.43 13.74 -11.72
CA ALA A 74 -16.20 14.93 -10.89
C ALA A 74 -14.99 15.71 -11.41
N LYS A 75 -15.18 17.01 -11.63
CA LYS A 75 -14.10 17.91 -12.08
C LYS A 75 -13.00 17.94 -11.01
N MET A 76 -11.77 17.71 -11.42
CA MET A 76 -10.60 17.77 -10.55
C MET A 76 -10.13 19.20 -10.42
N THR A 77 -9.83 19.60 -9.19
CA THR A 77 -9.24 20.89 -8.87
C THR A 77 -7.71 20.77 -8.77
N ALA A 78 -6.98 21.89 -8.84
CA ALA A 78 -5.54 21.89 -8.64
C ALA A 78 -5.13 21.28 -7.28
N LYS A 79 -5.96 21.47 -6.25
CA LYS A 79 -5.77 20.85 -4.93
C LYS A 79 -5.85 19.32 -4.99
N ASP A 80 -6.72 18.75 -5.82
CA ASP A 80 -6.85 17.31 -5.97
C ASP A 80 -5.61 16.70 -6.62
N TYR A 81 -5.07 17.35 -7.65
CA TYR A 81 -3.80 16.93 -8.26
C TYR A 81 -2.66 16.95 -7.23
N GLY A 82 -2.55 18.01 -6.42
CA GLY A 82 -1.57 18.08 -5.35
C GLY A 82 -1.72 16.96 -4.32
N LEU A 83 -2.95 16.66 -3.89
CA LEU A 83 -3.22 15.59 -2.93
C LEU A 83 -2.99 14.20 -3.53
N ILE A 84 -3.29 13.96 -4.81
CA ILE A 84 -3.01 12.70 -5.52
C ILE A 84 -1.50 12.52 -5.64
N THR A 85 -0.77 13.59 -5.99
CA THR A 85 0.71 13.56 -6.05
C THR A 85 1.29 13.21 -4.68
N LEU A 86 0.84 13.86 -3.62
CA LEU A 86 1.26 13.55 -2.25
C LEU A 86 0.94 12.10 -1.87
N ALA A 87 -0.27 11.63 -2.18
CA ALA A 87 -0.69 10.25 -1.94
C ALA A 87 0.17 9.24 -2.72
N GLY A 88 0.49 9.54 -3.98
CA GLY A 88 1.37 8.71 -4.82
C GLY A 88 2.79 8.64 -4.28
N LEU A 89 3.34 9.78 -3.87
CA LEU A 89 4.69 9.85 -3.27
C LEU A 89 4.75 9.13 -1.92
N LEU A 90 3.79 9.35 -1.03
CA LEU A 90 3.80 8.72 0.30
C LEU A 90 3.48 7.23 0.24
N GLY A 91 2.35 6.86 -0.41
CA GLY A 91 1.81 5.50 -0.33
C GLY A 91 2.44 4.52 -1.30
N TYR A 92 2.74 4.94 -2.53
CA TYR A 92 3.23 4.05 -3.58
C TYR A 92 4.73 4.13 -3.80
N TYR A 93 5.34 5.31 -3.63
CA TYR A 93 6.77 5.47 -3.80
C TYR A 93 7.54 5.27 -2.49
N LEU A 94 7.44 6.21 -1.53
CA LEU A 94 8.24 6.18 -0.29
C LEU A 94 7.92 4.96 0.58
N ALA A 95 6.65 4.64 0.79
CA ALA A 95 6.28 3.47 1.56
C ALA A 95 6.84 2.18 0.94
N SER A 96 6.75 2.02 -0.39
CA SER A 96 7.30 0.84 -1.06
C SER A 96 8.82 0.83 -1.09
N LEU A 97 9.47 1.98 -1.24
CA LEU A 97 10.92 2.07 -1.26
C LEU A 97 11.51 1.68 0.11
N PHE A 98 11.01 2.28 1.19
CA PHE A 98 11.48 1.95 2.54
C PHE A 98 11.17 0.51 2.95
N ASP A 99 10.02 -0.02 2.53
CA ASP A 99 9.64 -1.41 2.74
C ASP A 99 10.61 -2.37 2.03
N PHE A 100 10.92 -2.13 0.77
CA PHE A 100 11.88 -2.94 0.01
C PHE A 100 13.30 -2.82 0.57
N MET A 101 13.74 -1.61 0.91
CA MET A 101 15.03 -1.42 1.57
C MET A 101 15.09 -2.18 2.90
N GLY A 102 14.03 -2.13 3.71
CA GLY A 102 13.95 -2.85 4.97
C GLY A 102 14.02 -4.37 4.81
N LEU A 103 13.34 -4.92 3.79
CA LEU A 103 13.36 -6.35 3.47
C LEU A 103 14.76 -6.89 3.09
N GLN A 104 15.73 -6.04 2.79
CA GLN A 104 17.12 -6.49 2.62
C GLN A 104 17.72 -7.01 3.93
N TYR A 105 17.31 -6.43 5.08
CA TYR A 105 17.91 -6.64 6.40
C TYR A 105 17.09 -7.52 7.32
N ILE A 106 15.77 -7.69 7.08
CA ILE A 106 14.87 -8.46 7.93
C ILE A 106 14.14 -9.55 7.16
N THR A 107 13.51 -10.48 7.88
CA THR A 107 12.68 -11.54 7.29
C THR A 107 11.35 -10.99 6.78
N ALA A 108 10.71 -11.71 5.86
CA ALA A 108 9.38 -11.34 5.36
C ALA A 108 8.31 -11.40 6.47
N GLY A 109 8.48 -12.29 7.47
CA GLY A 109 7.60 -12.38 8.63
C GLY A 109 7.73 -11.14 9.51
N LEU A 110 8.96 -10.74 9.87
CA LEU A 110 9.20 -9.55 10.69
C LEU A 110 8.73 -8.27 9.97
N GLU A 111 8.96 -8.16 8.65
CA GLU A 111 8.40 -7.05 7.85
C GLU A 111 6.88 -6.96 8.03
N ARG A 112 6.16 -8.08 7.90
CA ARG A 112 4.71 -8.11 8.08
C ARG A 112 4.28 -7.66 9.46
N LEU A 113 4.97 -8.13 10.51
CA LEU A 113 4.71 -7.74 11.89
C LEU A 113 4.79 -6.22 12.06
N ILE A 114 5.86 -5.61 11.56
CA ILE A 114 6.08 -4.17 11.69
C ILE A 114 5.07 -3.42 10.82
N LEU A 115 4.84 -3.86 9.58
CA LEU A 115 3.92 -3.21 8.67
C LEU A 115 2.49 -3.20 9.25
N PHE A 116 2.06 -4.26 9.94
CA PHE A 116 0.74 -4.33 10.60
C PHE A 116 0.56 -3.32 11.74
N THR A 117 1.57 -2.50 12.07
CA THR A 117 1.38 -1.34 12.97
C THR A 117 0.64 -0.18 12.29
N TYR A 118 0.52 -0.16 10.94
CA TYR A 118 -0.12 0.96 10.22
C TYR A 118 -1.56 1.26 10.66
N PRO A 119 -2.44 0.30 11.03
CA PRO A 119 -3.80 0.64 11.47
C PRO A 119 -3.80 1.43 12.78
N SER A 120 -2.85 1.13 13.68
CA SER A 120 -2.66 1.87 14.93
C SER A 120 -2.19 3.29 14.66
N ILE A 121 -1.25 3.45 13.71
CA ILE A 121 -0.77 4.76 13.28
C ILE A 121 -1.91 5.56 12.64
N VAL A 122 -2.73 4.95 11.78
CA VAL A 122 -3.93 5.59 11.20
C VAL A 122 -4.88 6.04 12.30
N LEU A 123 -5.15 5.18 13.29
CA LEU A 123 -6.04 5.51 14.40
C LEU A 123 -5.49 6.69 15.21
N LEU A 124 -4.22 6.67 15.56
CA LEU A 124 -3.56 7.76 16.30
C LEU A 124 -3.63 9.09 15.53
N ILE A 125 -3.26 9.10 14.25
CA ILE A 125 -3.34 10.30 13.43
C ILE A 125 -4.78 10.79 13.30
N ALA A 126 -5.74 9.88 13.10
CA ALA A 126 -7.17 10.23 13.02
C ALA A 126 -7.69 10.84 14.34
N CYS A 127 -7.25 10.31 15.49
CA CYS A 127 -7.59 10.84 16.80
C CYS A 127 -7.03 12.25 17.00
N ILE A 128 -5.77 12.49 16.60
CA ILE A 128 -5.14 13.81 16.66
C ILE A 128 -5.89 14.81 15.77
N ILE A 129 -6.20 14.44 14.51
CA ILE A 129 -6.88 15.32 13.57
C ILE A 129 -8.31 15.65 14.01
N LYS A 130 -9.03 14.67 14.56
CA LYS A 130 -10.42 14.82 15.00
C LYS A 130 -10.57 15.32 16.43
N HIS A 131 -9.46 15.44 17.17
CA HIS A 131 -9.46 15.74 18.61
C HIS A 131 -10.38 14.82 19.42
N GLN A 132 -10.43 13.53 19.06
CA GLN A 132 -11.29 12.52 19.69
C GLN A 132 -10.44 11.34 20.16
N TRP A 133 -10.77 10.84 21.38
CA TRP A 133 -10.13 9.62 21.88
C TRP A 133 -10.65 8.39 21.13
N PRO A 134 -9.81 7.35 20.96
CA PRO A 134 -10.25 6.10 20.36
C PRO A 134 -11.33 5.43 21.20
N GLN A 135 -12.27 4.78 20.53
CA GLN A 135 -13.31 4.04 21.24
C GLN A 135 -12.72 2.80 21.93
N PRO A 136 -13.20 2.39 23.12
CA PRO A 136 -12.63 1.27 23.86
C PRO A 136 -12.55 -0.03 23.05
N TRP A 137 -13.54 -0.31 22.22
CA TRP A 137 -13.54 -1.49 21.36
C TRP A 137 -12.43 -1.47 20.30
N GLN A 138 -12.03 -0.29 19.80
CA GLN A 138 -10.90 -0.16 18.86
C GLN A 138 -9.58 -0.53 19.54
N LEU A 139 -9.40 -0.12 20.81
CA LEU A 139 -8.24 -0.49 21.61
C LEU A 139 -8.19 -2.00 21.87
N VAL A 140 -9.35 -2.63 22.14
CA VAL A 140 -9.43 -4.08 22.31
C VAL A 140 -9.06 -4.81 21.03
N CYS A 141 -9.58 -4.38 19.88
CA CYS A 141 -9.22 -4.97 18.57
C CYS A 141 -7.72 -4.83 18.26
N MET A 142 -7.14 -3.66 18.59
CA MET A 142 -5.70 -3.45 18.44
C MET A 142 -4.89 -4.39 19.35
N ALA A 143 -5.27 -4.49 20.63
CA ALA A 143 -4.60 -5.37 21.57
C ALA A 143 -4.65 -6.83 21.11
N LEU A 144 -5.83 -7.32 20.68
CA LEU A 144 -5.98 -8.67 20.13
C LEU A 144 -5.10 -8.90 18.89
N SER A 145 -5.03 -7.91 17.99
CA SER A 145 -4.17 -7.98 16.81
C SER A 145 -2.70 -8.11 17.21
N TYR A 146 -2.24 -7.31 18.16
CA TYR A 146 -0.83 -7.39 18.63
C TYR A 146 -0.53 -8.68 19.40
N VAL A 147 -1.49 -9.21 20.15
CA VAL A 147 -1.33 -10.55 20.77
C VAL A 147 -1.17 -11.61 19.68
N GLY A 148 -2.01 -11.60 18.64
CA GLY A 148 -1.87 -12.51 17.51
C GLY A 148 -0.50 -12.38 16.81
N LEU A 149 -0.03 -11.16 16.60
CA LEU A 149 1.29 -10.89 16.05
C LEU A 149 2.41 -11.44 16.95
N ALA A 150 2.32 -11.19 18.26
CA ALA A 150 3.32 -11.67 19.23
C ALA A 150 3.43 -13.21 19.26
N VAL A 151 2.30 -13.92 19.15
CA VAL A 151 2.26 -15.39 19.05
C VAL A 151 2.98 -15.86 17.79
N VAL A 152 2.72 -15.25 16.65
CA VAL A 152 3.40 -15.61 15.39
C VAL A 152 4.91 -15.32 15.48
N TYR A 153 5.27 -14.14 15.99
CA TYR A 153 6.67 -13.73 16.14
C TYR A 153 7.46 -14.60 17.12
N GLY A 154 6.84 -15.05 18.22
CA GLY A 154 7.51 -15.92 19.18
C GLY A 154 7.96 -17.28 18.62
N HIS A 155 7.49 -17.65 17.42
CA HIS A 155 7.90 -18.86 16.69
C HIS A 155 8.91 -18.58 15.58
N GLU A 156 9.13 -17.32 15.20
CA GLU A 156 10.18 -16.95 14.26
C GLU A 156 11.53 -16.89 14.98
N THR A 157 12.42 -17.81 14.64
CA THR A 157 13.84 -17.68 15.00
C THR A 157 14.38 -16.46 14.27
N VAL A 158 14.51 -15.37 15.01
CA VAL A 158 15.08 -14.12 14.49
C VAL A 158 16.55 -14.37 14.20
N LEU A 159 16.87 -14.57 12.93
CA LEU A 159 18.25 -14.45 12.48
C LEU A 159 18.61 -12.96 12.56
N VAL A 160 19.06 -12.54 13.72
CA VAL A 160 19.50 -11.16 14.00
C VAL A 160 20.85 -10.98 13.29
N GLY A 161 20.84 -10.32 12.13
CA GLY A 161 22.06 -9.82 11.49
C GLY A 161 22.43 -8.43 12.04
N ASP A 162 23.65 -8.00 11.79
CA ASP A 162 24.22 -6.72 12.28
C ASP A 162 23.37 -5.47 11.96
N ASN A 163 22.55 -5.51 10.90
CA ASN A 163 21.73 -4.40 10.42
C ASN A 163 20.21 -4.58 10.60
N THR A 164 19.78 -5.55 11.42
CA THR A 164 18.34 -5.81 11.65
C THR A 164 17.60 -4.57 12.17
N ALA A 165 18.22 -3.79 13.06
CA ALA A 165 17.65 -2.55 13.58
C ALA A 165 17.35 -1.54 12.47
N LEU A 166 18.24 -1.40 11.49
CA LEU A 166 18.03 -0.54 10.32
C LEU A 166 16.81 -1.03 9.51
N GLY A 167 16.70 -2.34 9.26
CA GLY A 167 15.55 -2.92 8.56
C GLY A 167 14.22 -2.65 9.27
N VAL A 168 14.19 -2.80 10.61
CA VAL A 168 13.02 -2.50 11.44
C VAL A 168 12.61 -1.03 11.31
N VAL A 169 13.56 -0.11 11.42
CA VAL A 169 13.30 1.34 11.30
C VAL A 169 12.76 1.68 9.91
N LEU A 170 13.37 1.14 8.84
CA LEU A 170 12.93 1.38 7.47
C LEU A 170 11.48 0.92 7.25
N VAL A 171 11.12 -0.30 7.68
CA VAL A 171 9.74 -0.79 7.53
C VAL A 171 8.77 -0.01 8.42
N PHE A 172 9.18 0.45 9.60
CA PHE A 172 8.35 1.29 10.44
C PHE A 172 8.08 2.66 9.79
N VAL A 173 9.09 3.29 9.18
CA VAL A 173 8.91 4.51 8.37
C VAL A 173 7.98 4.25 7.17
N SER A 174 8.11 3.11 6.51
CA SER A 174 7.17 2.67 5.48
C SER A 174 5.72 2.63 6.00
N ALA A 175 5.49 2.05 7.19
CA ALA A 175 4.16 1.98 7.81
C ALA A 175 3.59 3.38 8.10
N ILE A 176 4.42 4.35 8.54
CA ILE A 176 4.02 5.74 8.74
C ILE A 176 3.63 6.40 7.41
N CYS A 177 4.44 6.23 6.37
CA CYS A 177 4.14 6.74 5.03
C CYS A 177 2.83 6.17 4.48
N TYR A 178 2.62 4.87 4.65
CA TYR A 178 1.41 4.19 4.22
C TYR A 178 0.17 4.64 5.00
N ALA A 179 0.27 4.79 6.32
CA ALA A 179 -0.80 5.32 7.16
C ALA A 179 -1.19 6.75 6.75
N SER A 180 -0.20 7.60 6.49
CA SER A 180 -0.41 8.98 6.01
C SER A 180 -1.11 9.00 4.65
N TYR A 181 -0.72 8.12 3.72
CA TYR A 181 -1.40 7.93 2.44
C TYR A 181 -2.87 7.56 2.61
N LEU A 182 -3.20 6.63 3.51
CA LEU A 182 -4.58 6.20 3.74
C LEU A 182 -5.46 7.36 4.21
N ILE A 183 -4.94 8.22 5.09
CA ILE A 183 -5.65 9.39 5.60
C ILE A 183 -5.86 10.45 4.51
N VAL A 184 -4.81 10.78 3.75
CA VAL A 184 -4.89 11.73 2.63
C VAL A 184 -5.82 11.18 1.54
N GLY A 185 -5.73 9.88 1.25
CA GLY A 185 -6.48 9.21 0.19
C GLY A 185 -7.97 9.06 0.47
N GLU A 186 -8.40 8.97 1.73
CA GLU A 186 -9.79 8.63 2.09
C GLU A 186 -10.82 9.54 1.40
N ARG A 187 -10.63 10.86 1.48
CA ARG A 187 -11.54 11.84 0.86
C ARG A 187 -11.48 11.83 -0.65
N LEU A 188 -10.29 11.65 -1.22
CA LEU A 188 -10.07 11.58 -2.66
C LEU A 188 -10.75 10.35 -3.26
N LEU A 189 -10.57 9.18 -2.64
CA LEU A 189 -11.14 7.92 -3.08
C LEU A 189 -12.68 7.98 -3.11
N LYS A 190 -13.30 8.57 -2.07
CA LYS A 190 -14.75 8.75 -1.98
C LYS A 190 -15.30 9.71 -3.05
N ARG A 191 -14.56 10.75 -3.43
CA ARG A 191 -15.03 11.79 -4.35
C ARG A 191 -14.70 11.51 -5.81
N LEU A 192 -13.51 11.01 -6.10
CA LEU A 192 -12.99 10.84 -7.46
C LEU A 192 -13.01 9.39 -7.96
N GLY A 193 -13.40 8.46 -7.09
CA GLY A 193 -13.41 7.03 -7.38
C GLY A 193 -12.04 6.36 -7.19
N THR A 194 -12.08 5.10 -6.76
CA THR A 194 -10.87 4.35 -6.38
C THR A 194 -9.93 4.12 -7.56
N ILE A 195 -10.46 3.70 -8.71
CA ILE A 195 -9.63 3.37 -9.89
C ILE A 195 -8.85 4.59 -10.37
N ARG A 196 -9.52 5.74 -10.46
CA ARG A 196 -8.92 6.98 -10.96
C ARG A 196 -7.80 7.47 -10.05
N VAL A 197 -8.06 7.54 -8.73
CA VAL A 197 -7.07 8.01 -7.75
C VAL A 197 -5.89 7.05 -7.68
N THR A 198 -6.13 5.73 -7.61
CA THR A 198 -5.08 4.72 -7.54
C THR A 198 -4.21 4.73 -8.79
N ALA A 199 -4.82 4.78 -9.98
CA ALA A 199 -4.07 4.82 -11.23
C ALA A 199 -3.18 6.07 -11.32
N MET A 200 -3.72 7.25 -11.01
CA MET A 200 -2.94 8.50 -11.04
C MET A 200 -1.82 8.49 -9.99
N ALA A 201 -2.09 8.04 -8.77
CA ALA A 201 -1.08 7.92 -7.72
C ALA A 201 0.05 6.92 -8.11
N THR A 202 -0.29 5.81 -8.78
CA THR A 202 0.69 4.86 -9.31
C THR A 202 1.54 5.48 -10.42
N LEU A 203 0.95 6.28 -11.33
CA LEU A 203 1.71 6.99 -12.35
C LEU A 203 2.70 7.98 -11.75
N VAL A 204 2.30 8.72 -10.72
CA VAL A 204 3.19 9.64 -9.98
C VAL A 204 4.36 8.86 -9.35
N SER A 205 4.07 7.73 -8.71
CA SER A 205 5.09 6.87 -8.11
C SER A 205 6.05 6.30 -9.15
N ALA A 206 5.53 5.85 -10.30
CA ALA A 206 6.35 5.36 -11.41
C ALA A 206 7.29 6.45 -11.96
N ALA A 207 6.79 7.68 -12.11
CA ALA A 207 7.62 8.80 -12.52
C ALA A 207 8.70 9.11 -11.48
N ALA A 208 8.36 9.10 -10.18
CA ALA A 208 9.32 9.37 -9.10
C ALA A 208 10.46 8.36 -9.06
N ILE A 209 10.17 7.05 -9.17
CA ILE A 209 11.21 6.01 -9.16
C ILE A 209 12.10 6.07 -10.42
N LEU A 210 11.52 6.37 -11.58
CA LEU A 210 12.28 6.52 -12.81
C LEU A 210 13.23 7.72 -12.75
N ILE A 211 12.77 8.85 -12.18
CA ILE A 211 13.65 10.02 -11.94
C ILE A 211 14.78 9.64 -10.97
N GLN A 212 14.49 8.93 -9.89
CA GLN A 212 15.49 8.49 -8.93
C GLN A 212 16.57 7.64 -9.60
N ILE A 213 16.18 6.63 -10.39
CA ILE A 213 17.15 5.74 -11.05
C ILE A 213 18.02 6.51 -12.05
N ASN A 214 17.44 7.40 -12.85
CA ASN A 214 18.21 8.24 -13.76
C ASN A 214 19.22 9.15 -13.04
N LEU A 215 18.92 9.59 -11.83
CA LEU A 215 19.84 10.39 -11.01
C LEU A 215 20.94 9.55 -10.35
N GLN A 216 20.64 8.27 -10.05
CA GLN A 216 21.61 7.35 -9.42
C GLN A 216 22.54 6.69 -10.44
N GLN A 217 22.11 6.52 -11.68
CA GLN A 217 22.88 6.00 -12.80
C GLN A 217 22.80 7.02 -13.94
N PRO A 218 23.62 8.09 -13.92
CA PRO A 218 23.72 8.96 -15.07
C PRO A 218 24.28 8.13 -16.23
N LEU A 219 23.55 8.09 -17.34
CA LEU A 219 23.93 7.46 -18.59
C LEU A 219 25.29 7.97 -19.09
#